data_16658a1645ef962682168c42ab6b5932
#
_entry.id   16658a1645ef962682168c42ab6b5932
#
_cell.length_a   1.000
_cell.length_b   1.000
_cell.length_c   1.000
_cell.angle_alpha   90.00
_cell.angle_beta   90.00
_cell.angle_gamma   90.00
#
_symmetry.space_group_name_H-M   'P 1'
#
loop_
_entity.id
_entity.type
_entity.pdbx_description
1 polymer ?
#
loop_
_entity_poly.entity_id
_entity_poly.type
_entity_poly.pdbx_seq_one_letter_code
_entity_poly.pdbx_strand_id
1 'polypeptide(L)'
;FEPESGYGDPSGVAAGYLAASRAMGADVKLGTRVTDIEVSGERISGVIANGSKLKTETVILATGPWSQQIMRLFGHELPLQATWHQVIMLRRSTTKFNTHPGGADFANRVYFRPEASDLTLLGNGNVEREANPDDYQTGVNMDYVQDVWSRFAKRAPEMEMAEFTHGYAGLYTTTPDAHPIIDSVDGVQGAYVC
;
A
#
# COMPACT_ATOMS: atom_id res chain seq x y z
N PHE A 1 -14.33 -5.91 -20.34
CA PHE A 1 -13.21 -6.88 -20.27
C PHE A 1 -11.99 -6.29 -20.97
N GLU A 2 -10.86 -6.24 -20.29
CA GLU A 2 -9.59 -5.73 -20.80
C GLU A 2 -8.58 -6.88 -20.88
N PRO A 3 -8.41 -7.50 -22.04
CA PRO A 3 -7.60 -8.71 -22.18
C PRO A 3 -6.09 -8.46 -22.00
N GLU A 4 -5.63 -7.22 -22.14
CA GLU A 4 -4.23 -6.82 -21.99
C GLU A 4 -3.91 -6.28 -20.59
N SER A 5 -4.91 -6.15 -19.72
CA SER A 5 -4.74 -5.76 -18.33
C SER A 5 -4.22 -6.92 -17.48
N GLY A 6 -3.49 -6.59 -16.43
CA GLY A 6 -2.92 -7.58 -15.53
C GLY A 6 -2.63 -7.00 -14.14
N TYR A 7 -1.95 -7.77 -13.35
CA TYR A 7 -1.45 -7.36 -12.03
C TYR A 7 -0.03 -7.89 -11.85
N GLY A 8 0.75 -7.19 -11.03
CA GLY A 8 2.08 -7.61 -10.64
C GLY A 8 2.16 -7.99 -9.16
N ASP A 9 3.16 -8.76 -8.80
CA ASP A 9 3.51 -8.97 -7.39
C ASP A 9 4.18 -7.70 -6.84
N PRO A 10 3.59 -7.01 -5.85
CA PRO A 10 4.15 -5.76 -5.32
C PRO A 10 5.55 -5.93 -4.74
N SER A 11 5.81 -7.05 -4.06
CA SER A 11 7.11 -7.35 -3.46
C SER A 11 8.18 -7.60 -4.51
N GLY A 12 7.84 -8.35 -5.56
CA GLY A 12 8.73 -8.61 -6.70
C GLY A 12 9.07 -7.33 -7.47
N VAL A 13 8.07 -6.47 -7.70
CA VAL A 13 8.28 -5.17 -8.35
C VAL A 13 9.21 -4.30 -7.51
N ALA A 14 8.96 -4.16 -6.20
CA ALA A 14 9.82 -3.39 -5.30
C ALA A 14 11.24 -3.94 -5.25
N ALA A 15 11.41 -5.26 -5.17
CA ALA A 15 12.73 -5.91 -5.19
C ALA A 15 13.47 -5.68 -6.51
N GLY A 16 12.75 -5.72 -7.64
CA GLY A 16 13.31 -5.45 -8.97
C GLY A 16 13.83 -4.02 -9.09
N TYR A 17 13.05 -3.03 -8.68
CA TYR A 17 13.50 -1.62 -8.67
C TYR A 17 14.67 -1.41 -7.71
N LEU A 18 14.65 -2.04 -6.55
CA LEU A 18 15.76 -1.97 -5.59
C LEU A 18 17.05 -2.53 -6.18
N ALA A 19 16.99 -3.69 -6.84
CA ALA A 19 18.15 -4.30 -7.48
C ALA A 19 18.71 -3.41 -8.62
N ALA A 20 17.82 -2.89 -9.45
CA ALA A 20 18.19 -1.97 -10.54
C ALA A 20 18.83 -0.68 -10.00
N SER A 21 18.26 -0.07 -8.97
CA SER A 21 18.81 1.14 -8.34
C SER A 21 20.21 0.89 -7.78
N ARG A 22 20.43 -0.24 -7.11
CA ARG A 22 21.76 -0.62 -6.61
C ARG A 22 22.78 -0.80 -7.74
N ALA A 23 22.38 -1.44 -8.84
CA ALA A 23 23.23 -1.61 -10.01
C ALA A 23 23.62 -0.26 -10.65
N MET A 24 22.80 0.78 -10.49
CA MET A 24 23.05 2.15 -10.90
C MET A 24 23.80 2.99 -9.86
N GLY A 25 24.24 2.39 -8.74
CA GLY A 25 25.06 3.06 -7.73
C GLY A 25 24.26 3.65 -6.55
N ALA A 26 22.96 3.36 -6.41
CA ALA A 26 22.20 3.80 -5.25
C ALA A 26 22.66 3.04 -3.99
N ASP A 27 22.88 3.78 -2.89
CA ASP A 27 23.12 3.21 -1.57
C ASP A 27 21.79 3.00 -0.84
N VAL A 28 21.49 1.76 -0.50
CA VAL A 28 20.23 1.37 0.14
C VAL A 28 20.48 0.92 1.56
N LYS A 29 19.93 1.67 2.50
CA LYS A 29 20.07 1.43 3.95
C LYS A 29 18.77 0.89 4.53
N LEU A 30 18.66 -0.44 4.57
CA LEU A 30 17.54 -1.11 5.24
C LEU A 30 17.64 -0.97 6.76
N GLY A 31 16.51 -1.00 7.45
CA GLY A 31 16.46 -0.86 8.90
C GLY A 31 16.95 0.50 9.42
N THR A 32 16.96 1.52 8.53
CA THR A 32 17.46 2.85 8.85
C THR A 32 16.28 3.82 8.90
N ARG A 33 15.94 4.26 10.09
CA ARG A 33 14.83 5.20 10.31
C ARG A 33 15.34 6.64 10.20
N VAL A 34 14.69 7.42 9.35
CA VAL A 34 14.85 8.88 9.34
C VAL A 34 14.02 9.44 10.50
N THR A 35 14.67 10.18 11.37
CA THR A 35 14.05 10.76 12.59
C THR A 35 13.91 12.26 12.53
N ASP A 36 14.66 12.91 11.64
CA ASP A 36 14.59 14.35 11.46
C ASP A 36 15.10 14.76 10.08
N ILE A 37 14.70 15.95 9.64
CA ILE A 37 15.13 16.56 8.39
C ILE A 37 15.61 17.97 8.70
N GLU A 38 16.87 18.23 8.38
CA GLU A 38 17.48 19.52 8.69
C GLU A 38 17.26 20.52 7.56
N VAL A 39 16.73 21.66 7.93
CA VAL A 39 16.53 22.83 7.05
C VAL A 39 17.40 23.97 7.56
N SER A 40 18.15 24.60 6.68
CA SER A 40 18.97 25.80 6.95
C SER A 40 18.43 26.95 6.11
N GLY A 41 17.82 27.95 6.78
CA GLY A 41 16.98 28.92 6.09
C GLY A 41 15.77 28.22 5.46
N GLU A 42 15.60 28.34 4.17
CA GLU A 42 14.53 27.73 3.39
C GLU A 42 15.02 26.54 2.54
N ARG A 43 16.17 25.91 2.88
CA ARG A 43 16.81 24.89 2.05
C ARG A 43 17.13 23.64 2.88
N ILE A 44 16.91 22.46 2.30
CA ILE A 44 17.40 21.18 2.85
C ILE A 44 18.91 21.23 3.04
N SER A 45 19.40 20.79 4.19
CA SER A 45 20.83 20.67 4.52
C SER A 45 21.25 19.26 4.95
N GLY A 46 20.29 18.38 5.20
CA GLY A 46 20.55 16.99 5.56
C GLY A 46 19.35 16.26 6.13
N VAL A 47 19.55 15.00 6.43
CA VAL A 47 18.61 14.16 7.17
C VAL A 47 19.31 13.48 8.34
N ILE A 48 18.60 13.25 9.43
CA ILE A 48 19.09 12.45 10.57
C ILE A 48 18.53 11.06 10.44
N ALA A 49 19.41 10.09 10.27
CA ALA A 49 19.05 8.68 10.12
C ALA A 49 19.80 7.85 11.17
N ASN A 50 19.08 7.13 12.02
CA ASN A 50 19.64 6.38 13.16
C ASN A 50 20.64 7.21 14.00
N GLY A 51 20.32 8.47 14.25
CA GLY A 51 21.16 9.40 15.03
C GLY A 51 22.38 9.96 14.29
N SER A 52 22.58 9.62 13.02
CA SER A 52 23.66 10.14 12.20
C SER A 52 23.17 11.09 11.13
N LYS A 53 23.90 12.19 10.93
CA LYS A 53 23.57 13.16 9.88
C LYS A 53 24.08 12.70 8.51
N LEU A 54 23.21 12.67 7.54
CA LEU A 54 23.51 12.51 6.13
C LEU A 54 23.31 13.88 5.44
N LYS A 55 24.39 14.47 4.95
CA LYS A 55 24.32 15.75 4.22
C LYS A 55 23.69 15.52 2.86
N THR A 56 22.69 16.30 2.54
CA THR A 56 22.06 16.34 1.22
C THR A 56 21.37 17.70 1.03
N GLU A 57 21.22 18.13 -0.19
CA GLU A 57 20.46 19.34 -0.56
C GLU A 57 19.10 18.98 -1.16
N THR A 58 18.81 17.67 -1.33
CA THR A 58 17.56 17.20 -1.90
C THR A 58 17.04 15.99 -1.11
N VAL A 59 15.76 16.02 -0.79
CA VAL A 59 15.03 14.92 -0.14
C VAL A 59 13.73 14.67 -0.90
N ILE A 60 13.46 13.40 -1.22
CA ILE A 60 12.19 12.96 -1.77
C ILE A 60 11.50 12.09 -0.73
N LEU A 61 10.32 12.51 -0.31
CA LEU A 61 9.50 11.84 0.69
C LEU A 61 8.54 10.87 0.00
N ALA A 62 8.91 9.61 -0.10
CA ALA A 62 8.06 8.54 -0.60
C ALA A 62 7.65 7.61 0.57
N THR A 63 7.09 8.20 1.63
CA THR A 63 6.91 7.57 2.94
C THR A 63 5.52 6.97 3.16
N GLY A 64 4.66 6.96 2.13
CA GLY A 64 3.34 6.33 2.16
C GLY A 64 2.52 6.77 3.38
N PRO A 65 1.99 5.84 4.20
CA PRO A 65 1.17 6.17 5.36
C PRO A 65 1.84 7.04 6.43
N TRP A 66 3.17 7.11 6.44
CA TRP A 66 3.95 7.96 7.35
C TRP A 66 4.20 9.38 6.83
N SER A 67 3.77 9.70 5.62
CA SER A 67 4.06 11.00 4.98
C SER A 67 3.57 12.17 5.84
N GLN A 68 2.41 12.06 6.47
CA GLN A 68 1.90 13.10 7.35
C GLN A 68 2.81 13.36 8.57
N GLN A 69 3.38 12.28 9.15
CA GLN A 69 4.30 12.41 10.28
C GLN A 69 5.59 13.12 9.87
N ILE A 70 6.12 12.77 8.71
CA ILE A 70 7.35 13.37 8.18
C ILE A 70 7.12 14.83 7.76
N MET A 71 5.98 15.15 7.14
CA MET A 71 5.66 16.53 6.75
C MET A 71 5.57 17.47 7.95
N ARG A 72 5.13 16.99 9.11
CA ARG A 72 5.11 17.79 10.34
C ARG A 72 6.50 18.22 10.82
N LEU A 73 7.57 17.50 10.44
CA LEU A 73 8.95 17.92 10.72
C LEU A 73 9.32 19.23 9.99
N PHE A 74 8.64 19.53 8.89
CA PHE A 74 8.77 20.79 8.17
C PHE A 74 7.75 21.85 8.59
N GLY A 75 6.87 21.54 9.54
CA GLY A 75 5.75 22.40 9.89
C GLY A 75 4.62 22.43 8.87
N HIS A 76 4.57 21.44 7.97
CA HIS A 76 3.55 21.29 6.94
C HIS A 76 2.56 20.17 7.26
N GLU A 77 1.37 20.28 6.69
CA GLU A 77 0.37 19.22 6.70
C GLU A 77 -0.07 18.91 5.27
N LEU A 78 -0.22 17.62 4.99
CA LEU A 78 -0.83 17.14 3.76
C LEU A 78 -2.24 16.62 4.08
N PRO A 79 -3.19 16.74 3.15
CA PRO A 79 -4.52 16.17 3.33
C PRO A 79 -4.51 14.65 3.11
N LEU A 80 -3.71 13.94 3.89
CA LEU A 80 -3.52 12.50 3.80
C LEU A 80 -4.13 11.79 5.00
N GLN A 81 -4.73 10.65 4.73
CA GLN A 81 -5.26 9.76 5.74
C GLN A 81 -4.74 8.34 5.52
N ALA A 82 -4.17 7.73 6.55
CA ALA A 82 -3.87 6.30 6.53
C ALA A 82 -5.17 5.54 6.83
N THR A 83 -5.61 4.69 5.90
CA THR A 83 -6.82 3.90 6.04
C THR A 83 -6.52 2.41 6.06
N TRP A 84 -7.21 1.69 6.95
CA TRP A 84 -6.99 0.28 7.19
C TRP A 84 -7.85 -0.59 6.28
N HIS A 85 -7.21 -1.55 5.61
CA HIS A 85 -7.84 -2.43 4.63
C HIS A 85 -7.48 -3.86 4.87
N GLN A 86 -8.45 -4.75 4.70
CA GLN A 86 -8.28 -6.19 4.84
C GLN A 86 -8.41 -6.89 3.49
N VAL A 87 -7.68 -7.98 3.32
CA VAL A 87 -7.83 -8.92 2.22
C VAL A 87 -7.81 -10.34 2.75
N ILE A 88 -8.52 -11.24 2.07
CA ILE A 88 -8.54 -12.65 2.40
C ILE A 88 -8.08 -13.50 1.22
N MET A 89 -7.59 -14.68 1.52
CA MET A 89 -7.23 -15.71 0.55
C MET A 89 -8.18 -16.90 0.69
N LEU A 90 -8.86 -17.20 -0.40
CA LEU A 90 -9.73 -18.37 -0.52
C LEU A 90 -9.08 -19.39 -1.44
N ARG A 91 -9.04 -20.66 -1.00
CA ARG A 91 -8.64 -21.77 -1.85
C ARG A 91 -9.81 -22.22 -2.71
N ARG A 92 -9.64 -22.13 -4.03
CA ARG A 92 -10.64 -22.59 -5.00
C ARG A 92 -10.70 -24.12 -5.08
N SER A 93 -11.89 -24.64 -5.40
CA SER A 93 -11.99 -26.00 -5.91
C SER A 93 -11.58 -26.01 -7.38
N THR A 94 -10.39 -26.54 -7.68
CA THR A 94 -9.83 -26.58 -9.04
C THR A 94 -10.64 -27.43 -10.02
N THR A 95 -11.48 -28.32 -9.52
CA THR A 95 -12.39 -29.14 -10.35
C THR A 95 -13.59 -28.36 -10.87
N LYS A 96 -14.02 -27.32 -10.15
CA LYS A 96 -15.22 -26.52 -10.48
C LYS A 96 -14.89 -25.09 -10.89
N PHE A 97 -13.80 -24.53 -10.36
CA PHE A 97 -13.40 -23.15 -10.57
C PHE A 97 -11.88 -23.03 -10.64
N ASN A 98 -11.32 -23.45 -11.79
CA ASN A 98 -9.88 -23.61 -11.93
C ASN A 98 -9.14 -22.25 -11.96
N THR A 99 -9.57 -21.33 -12.82
CA THR A 99 -8.96 -20.01 -12.97
C THR A 99 -10.03 -18.98 -13.30
N HIS A 100 -9.72 -17.72 -13.04
CA HIS A 100 -10.59 -16.59 -13.36
C HIS A 100 -9.74 -15.35 -13.62
N PRO A 101 -10.24 -14.36 -14.37
CA PRO A 101 -9.58 -13.05 -14.47
C PRO A 101 -9.60 -12.31 -13.13
N GLY A 102 -8.72 -11.34 -12.96
CA GLY A 102 -8.88 -10.32 -11.95
C GLY A 102 -10.07 -9.43 -12.27
N GLY A 103 -10.70 -8.85 -11.26
CA GLY A 103 -11.84 -7.98 -11.48
C GLY A 103 -12.35 -7.28 -10.23
N ALA A 104 -13.26 -6.34 -10.45
CA ALA A 104 -14.05 -5.69 -9.42
C ALA A 104 -15.53 -5.79 -9.75
N ASP A 105 -16.32 -6.16 -8.76
CA ASP A 105 -17.78 -6.13 -8.82
C ASP A 105 -18.26 -4.94 -7.98
N PHE A 106 -18.56 -3.83 -8.65
CA PHE A 106 -18.99 -2.61 -7.99
C PHE A 106 -20.37 -2.73 -7.35
N ALA A 107 -21.23 -3.61 -7.86
CA ALA A 107 -22.57 -3.84 -7.29
C ALA A 107 -22.48 -4.56 -5.94
N ASN A 108 -21.61 -5.54 -5.83
CA ASN A 108 -21.36 -6.28 -4.59
C ASN A 108 -20.19 -5.68 -3.78
N ARG A 109 -19.52 -4.64 -4.28
CA ARG A 109 -18.40 -3.95 -3.62
C ARG A 109 -17.30 -4.91 -3.22
N VAL A 110 -16.84 -5.74 -4.15
CA VAL A 110 -15.70 -6.63 -3.98
C VAL A 110 -14.75 -6.53 -5.16
N TYR A 111 -13.48 -6.70 -4.89
CA TYR A 111 -12.46 -6.93 -5.91
C TYR A 111 -11.77 -8.25 -5.64
N PHE A 112 -11.31 -8.89 -6.70
CA PHE A 112 -10.73 -10.21 -6.63
C PHE A 112 -9.70 -10.42 -7.73
N ARG A 113 -8.74 -11.27 -7.47
CA ARG A 113 -7.79 -11.74 -8.48
C ARG A 113 -7.34 -13.15 -8.17
N PRO A 114 -6.95 -13.94 -9.19
CA PRO A 114 -6.26 -15.19 -8.93
C PRO A 114 -4.91 -14.89 -8.28
N GLU A 115 -4.53 -15.75 -7.35
CA GLU A 115 -3.23 -15.75 -6.70
C GLU A 115 -2.55 -17.08 -6.99
N ALA A 116 -1.28 -17.23 -6.59
CA ALA A 116 -0.49 -18.42 -6.87
C ALA A 116 -1.28 -19.73 -6.64
N SER A 117 -1.10 -20.68 -7.53
CA SER A 117 -1.74 -21.98 -7.53
C SER A 117 -3.28 -21.91 -7.62
N ASP A 118 -3.96 -22.22 -6.53
CA ASP A 118 -5.41 -22.38 -6.43
C ASP A 118 -6.07 -21.30 -5.55
N LEU A 119 -5.34 -20.24 -5.23
CA LEU A 119 -5.84 -19.19 -4.35
C LEU A 119 -6.51 -18.06 -5.13
N THR A 120 -7.50 -17.44 -4.50
CA THR A 120 -8.13 -16.17 -4.89
C THR A 120 -7.92 -15.17 -3.77
N LEU A 121 -7.29 -14.05 -4.11
CA LEU A 121 -7.31 -12.85 -3.26
C LEU A 121 -8.66 -12.17 -3.42
N LEU A 122 -9.26 -11.80 -2.30
CA LEU A 122 -10.55 -11.14 -2.26
C LEU A 122 -10.53 -10.00 -1.23
N GLY A 123 -11.04 -8.86 -1.61
CA GLY A 123 -11.19 -7.69 -0.72
C GLY A 123 -12.38 -6.84 -1.09
N ASN A 124 -12.64 -5.83 -0.27
CA ASN A 124 -13.60 -4.78 -0.57
C ASN A 124 -12.90 -3.41 -0.61
N GLY A 125 -13.51 -2.45 -1.27
CA GLY A 125 -12.98 -1.09 -1.42
C GLY A 125 -13.39 -0.13 -0.30
N ASN A 126 -13.78 -0.62 0.89
CA ASN A 126 -14.19 0.24 1.99
C ASN A 126 -12.97 0.95 2.60
N VAL A 127 -13.03 2.29 2.59
CA VAL A 127 -11.97 3.20 3.11
C VAL A 127 -12.35 3.83 4.45
N GLU A 128 -13.17 3.16 5.24
CA GLU A 128 -13.91 3.82 6.34
C GLU A 128 -13.13 3.90 7.66
N ARG A 129 -11.99 3.25 7.79
CA ARG A 129 -11.27 3.20 9.06
C ARG A 129 -9.90 3.84 8.96
N GLU A 130 -9.77 5.01 9.56
CA GLU A 130 -8.47 5.61 9.83
C GLU A 130 -7.65 4.73 10.79
N ALA A 131 -6.35 4.67 10.57
CA ALA A 131 -5.44 3.89 11.40
C ALA A 131 -4.13 4.63 11.65
N ASN A 132 -3.55 4.37 12.81
CA ASN A 132 -2.18 4.78 13.09
C ASN A 132 -1.21 3.85 12.33
N PRO A 133 -0.33 4.36 11.46
CA PRO A 133 0.59 3.53 10.70
C PRO A 133 1.63 2.80 11.56
N ASP A 134 1.88 3.27 12.79
CA ASP A 134 2.80 2.61 13.73
C ASP A 134 2.10 1.55 14.62
N ASP A 135 0.75 1.55 14.66
CA ASP A 135 -0.02 0.64 15.51
C ASP A 135 -1.39 0.31 14.90
N TYR A 136 -1.45 -0.74 14.10
CA TYR A 136 -2.70 -1.24 13.53
C TYR A 136 -2.74 -2.76 13.51
N GLN A 137 -3.96 -3.32 13.49
CA GLN A 137 -4.17 -4.75 13.40
C GLN A 137 -3.78 -5.27 12.01
N THR A 138 -2.83 -6.21 11.94
CA THR A 138 -2.33 -6.80 10.69
C THR A 138 -3.11 -8.04 10.23
N GLY A 139 -3.93 -8.61 11.11
CA GLY A 139 -4.82 -9.73 10.80
C GLY A 139 -6.19 -9.30 10.29
N VAL A 140 -7.04 -10.27 9.99
CA VAL A 140 -8.42 -10.06 9.52
C VAL A 140 -9.45 -10.39 10.59
N ASN A 141 -10.59 -9.71 10.52
CA ASN A 141 -11.76 -10.01 11.35
C ASN A 141 -12.62 -11.08 10.68
N MET A 142 -13.13 -12.03 11.43
CA MET A 142 -13.98 -13.10 10.87
C MET A 142 -15.31 -12.57 10.33
N ASP A 143 -15.87 -11.52 10.88
CA ASP A 143 -17.05 -10.85 10.32
C ASP A 143 -16.77 -10.30 8.93
N TYR A 144 -15.59 -9.70 8.73
CA TYR A 144 -15.13 -9.25 7.43
C TYR A 144 -14.98 -10.42 6.45
N VAL A 145 -14.37 -11.53 6.90
CA VAL A 145 -14.21 -12.74 6.07
C VAL A 145 -15.57 -13.22 5.57
N GLN A 146 -16.56 -13.35 6.45
CA GLN A 146 -17.90 -13.79 6.09
C GLN A 146 -18.61 -12.81 5.16
N ASP A 147 -18.53 -11.53 5.42
CA ASP A 147 -19.17 -10.49 4.61
C ASP A 147 -18.62 -10.48 3.18
N VAL A 148 -17.29 -10.33 3.01
CA VAL A 148 -16.69 -10.20 1.69
C VAL A 148 -16.80 -11.49 0.88
N TRP A 149 -16.69 -12.64 1.53
CA TRP A 149 -16.87 -13.93 0.88
C TRP A 149 -18.32 -14.13 0.41
N SER A 150 -19.30 -13.83 1.24
CA SER A 150 -20.73 -13.94 0.88
C SER A 150 -21.10 -13.04 -0.32
N ARG A 151 -20.49 -11.84 -0.40
CA ARG A 151 -20.68 -10.94 -1.53
C ARG A 151 -20.07 -11.50 -2.80
N PHE A 152 -18.87 -12.07 -2.72
CA PHE A 152 -18.21 -12.68 -3.86
C PHE A 152 -18.93 -13.94 -4.36
N ALA A 153 -19.47 -14.77 -3.47
CA ALA A 153 -20.25 -15.95 -3.82
C ALA A 153 -21.50 -15.63 -4.63
N LYS A 154 -22.10 -14.44 -4.46
CA LYS A 154 -23.19 -13.97 -5.34
C LYS A 154 -22.74 -13.80 -6.79
N ARG A 155 -21.48 -13.42 -7.01
CA ARG A 155 -20.89 -13.25 -8.32
C ARG A 155 -20.38 -14.57 -8.91
N ALA A 156 -19.82 -15.40 -8.08
CA ALA A 156 -19.22 -16.69 -8.42
C ALA A 156 -19.71 -17.76 -7.42
N PRO A 157 -20.90 -18.37 -7.66
CA PRO A 157 -21.51 -19.31 -6.71
C PRO A 157 -20.62 -20.52 -6.38
N GLU A 158 -19.74 -20.92 -7.29
CA GLU A 158 -18.78 -22.00 -7.04
C GLU A 158 -17.82 -21.70 -5.88
N MET A 159 -17.65 -20.44 -5.56
CA MET A 159 -16.80 -19.99 -4.45
C MET A 159 -17.43 -20.19 -3.08
N GLU A 160 -18.71 -20.57 -2.97
CA GLU A 160 -19.31 -21.01 -1.70
C GLU A 160 -18.60 -22.24 -1.14
N MET A 161 -18.05 -23.08 -2.03
CA MET A 161 -17.31 -24.29 -1.68
C MET A 161 -15.80 -24.07 -1.52
N ALA A 162 -15.34 -22.83 -1.58
CA ALA A 162 -13.94 -22.50 -1.33
C ALA A 162 -13.59 -22.70 0.14
N GLU A 163 -12.31 -22.64 0.46
CA GLU A 163 -11.78 -22.75 1.82
C GLU A 163 -11.07 -21.45 2.18
N PHE A 164 -11.41 -20.86 3.32
CA PHE A 164 -10.63 -19.75 3.87
C PHE A 164 -9.26 -20.27 4.35
N THR A 165 -8.19 -19.70 3.82
CA THR A 165 -6.82 -20.10 4.19
C THR A 165 -6.19 -19.11 5.18
N HIS A 166 -6.15 -17.85 4.83
CA HIS A 166 -5.60 -16.78 5.66
C HIS A 166 -6.07 -15.43 5.13
N GLY A 167 -5.74 -14.40 5.86
CA GLY A 167 -5.91 -13.01 5.43
C GLY A 167 -4.93 -12.10 6.15
N TYR A 168 -4.80 -10.90 5.65
CA TYR A 168 -3.97 -9.86 6.26
C TYR A 168 -4.62 -8.50 6.07
N ALA A 169 -4.13 -7.53 6.83
CA ALA A 169 -4.52 -6.15 6.66
C ALA A 169 -3.29 -5.28 6.40
N GLY A 170 -3.50 -4.21 5.66
CA GLY A 170 -2.51 -3.20 5.34
C GLY A 170 -3.11 -1.81 5.35
N LEU A 171 -2.29 -0.82 5.02
CA LEU A 171 -2.72 0.56 4.99
C LEU A 171 -2.70 1.10 3.56
N TYR A 172 -3.72 1.87 3.22
CA TYR A 172 -3.68 2.79 2.08
C TYR A 172 -3.40 4.20 2.58
N THR A 173 -2.72 4.97 1.74
CA THR A 173 -2.57 6.42 1.92
C THR A 173 -3.59 7.08 1.00
N THR A 174 -4.59 7.69 1.60
CA THR A 174 -5.74 8.22 0.87
C THR A 174 -5.71 9.75 0.89
N THR A 175 -5.88 10.35 -0.27
CA THR A 175 -6.14 11.79 -0.45
C THR A 175 -7.65 12.04 -0.60
N PRO A 176 -8.16 13.26 -0.34
CA PRO A 176 -9.59 13.57 -0.46
C PRO A 176 -10.18 13.33 -1.86
N ASP A 177 -9.36 13.47 -2.89
CA ASP A 177 -9.74 13.32 -4.30
C ASP A 177 -9.26 12.00 -4.93
N ALA A 178 -8.65 11.12 -4.13
CA ALA A 178 -8.08 9.84 -4.56
C ALA A 178 -7.00 9.96 -5.65
N HIS A 179 -6.32 11.11 -5.75
CA HIS A 179 -5.18 11.31 -6.65
C HIS A 179 -3.85 11.35 -5.89
N PRO A 180 -2.77 10.88 -6.49
CA PRO A 180 -1.44 10.97 -5.88
C PRO A 180 -0.97 12.42 -5.78
N ILE A 181 -0.24 12.73 -4.71
CA ILE A 181 0.46 14.01 -4.54
C ILE A 181 1.90 13.79 -5.00
N ILE A 182 2.33 14.54 -6.03
CA ILE A 182 3.72 14.56 -6.51
C ILE A 182 4.07 16.03 -6.74
N ASP A 183 4.78 16.62 -5.76
CA ASP A 183 5.07 18.06 -5.80
C ASP A 183 6.30 18.40 -4.95
N SER A 184 6.76 19.65 -5.05
CA SER A 184 7.68 20.27 -4.11
C SER A 184 6.98 20.61 -2.80
N VAL A 185 7.74 20.66 -1.70
CA VAL A 185 7.23 21.14 -0.41
C VAL A 185 7.35 22.66 -0.40
N ASP A 186 6.23 23.35 -0.20
CA ASP A 186 6.19 24.80 -0.16
C ASP A 186 7.15 25.38 0.90
N GLY A 187 7.88 26.46 0.53
CA GLY A 187 8.80 27.13 1.44
C GLY A 187 10.06 26.34 1.81
N VAL A 188 10.26 25.12 1.27
CA VAL A 188 11.45 24.30 1.57
C VAL A 188 12.13 23.84 0.27
N GLN A 189 13.12 24.57 -0.16
CA GLN A 189 13.87 24.26 -1.36
C GLN A 189 14.62 22.93 -1.22
N GLY A 190 14.46 22.05 -2.19
CA GLY A 190 15.07 20.73 -2.22
C GLY A 190 14.23 19.64 -1.55
N ALA A 191 13.06 19.95 -1.00
CA ALA A 191 12.11 18.96 -0.48
C ALA A 191 11.01 18.67 -1.49
N TYR A 192 10.76 17.38 -1.73
CA TYR A 192 9.72 16.88 -2.61
C TYR A 192 8.93 15.76 -1.92
N VAL A 193 7.66 15.62 -2.28
CA VAL A 193 6.77 14.56 -1.80
C VAL A 193 6.22 13.75 -2.97
N CYS A 194 6.09 12.43 -2.74
CA CYS A 194 5.54 11.47 -3.70
C CYS A 194 4.62 10.45 -3.01
#